data_66ebadf57b5bf733997c1bf351b03f7d
#
_entry.id   66ebadf57b5bf733997c1bf351b03f7d
#
_cell.length_a   1.000
_cell.length_b   1.000
_cell.length_c   1.000
_cell.angle_alpha   90.00
_cell.angle_beta   90.00
_cell.angle_gamma   90.00
#
_symmetry.space_group_name_H-M   'P 1'
#
loop_
_entity.id
_entity.type
_entity.pdbx_description
1 polymer ?
#
loop_
_entity_poly.entity_id
_entity_poly.type
_entity_poly.pdbx_seq_one_letter_code
_entity_poly.pdbx_strand_id
1 'polypeptide(L)'
;MMADVAALAAGAIRFASGVSFLVDPARADRWWGARKTPDATAQLLWRSMGYRDALIGGLLLAAALRGTNTRGWFLASGGADAADLLGGMAVHDQLPRSQQVVGLGGAVVGIGVGLWGATRRRRPAEKT
;
A
#
# COMPACT_ATOMS: atom_id res chain seq x y z
N MET A 1 -15.80 12.44 19.18
CA MET A 1 -14.97 12.42 17.96
C MET A 1 -15.18 11.10 17.24
N MET A 2 -15.67 11.17 16.02
CA MET A 2 -15.71 9.94 15.20
C MET A 2 -14.31 9.64 14.68
N ALA A 3 -13.84 8.43 14.93
CA ALA A 3 -12.57 7.96 14.36
C ALA A 3 -12.65 7.95 12.82
N ASP A 4 -11.55 8.25 12.18
CA ASP A 4 -11.42 8.14 10.72
C ASP A 4 -11.27 6.66 10.34
N VAL A 5 -12.39 5.97 10.22
CA VAL A 5 -12.44 4.53 9.95
C VAL A 5 -11.72 4.17 8.65
N ALA A 6 -11.86 5.02 7.62
CA ALA A 6 -11.20 4.77 6.34
C ALA A 6 -9.66 4.85 6.47
N ALA A 7 -9.15 5.84 7.19
CA ALA A 7 -7.72 5.96 7.44
C ALA A 7 -7.19 4.84 8.35
N LEU A 8 -7.97 4.46 9.37
CA LEU A 8 -7.64 3.32 10.23
C LEU A 8 -7.54 2.03 9.43
N ALA A 9 -8.54 1.75 8.59
CA ALA A 9 -8.58 0.55 7.76
C ALA A 9 -7.45 0.54 6.71
N ALA A 10 -7.27 1.62 5.98
CA ALA A 10 -6.23 1.73 4.96
C ALA A 10 -4.83 1.60 5.57
N GLY A 11 -4.59 2.27 6.68
CA GLY A 11 -3.33 2.20 7.41
C GLY A 11 -3.04 0.81 7.97
N ALA A 12 -4.03 0.20 8.59
CA ALA A 12 -3.90 -1.14 9.17
C ALA A 12 -3.64 -2.21 8.11
N ILE A 13 -4.37 -2.18 7.00
CA ILE A 13 -4.20 -3.12 5.88
C ILE A 13 -2.80 -2.98 5.28
N ARG A 14 -2.38 -1.75 4.99
CA ARG A 14 -1.05 -1.51 4.42
C ARG A 14 0.07 -1.88 5.38
N PHE A 15 -0.07 -1.56 6.64
CA PHE A 15 0.88 -1.94 7.69
C PHE A 15 1.01 -3.47 7.79
N ALA A 16 -0.10 -4.17 7.90
CA ALA A 16 -0.12 -5.64 8.00
C ALA A 16 0.48 -6.30 6.75
N SER A 17 0.16 -5.80 5.56
CA SER A 17 0.74 -6.27 4.30
C SER A 17 2.26 -6.06 4.28
N GLY A 18 2.72 -4.89 4.68
CA GLY A 18 4.14 -4.56 4.72
C GLY A 18 4.92 -5.45 5.69
N VAL A 19 4.39 -5.68 6.88
CA VAL A 19 4.97 -6.62 7.86
C VAL A 19 5.01 -8.03 7.30
N SER A 20 3.94 -8.49 6.65
CA SER A 20 3.89 -9.79 5.99
C SER A 20 5.00 -9.98 4.96
N PHE A 21 5.28 -8.97 4.14
CA PHE A 21 6.35 -9.01 3.14
C PHE A 21 7.75 -9.04 3.77
N LEU A 22 7.92 -8.38 4.91
CA LEU A 22 9.17 -8.43 5.68
C LEU A 22 9.43 -9.82 6.27
N VAL A 23 8.40 -10.42 6.83
CA VAL A 23 8.51 -11.70 7.55
C VAL A 23 8.63 -12.88 6.59
N ASP A 24 7.83 -12.90 5.55
CA ASP A 24 7.77 -14.01 4.59
C ASP A 24 7.65 -13.49 3.14
N PRO A 25 8.78 -13.06 2.53
CA PRO A 25 8.77 -12.56 1.16
C PRO A 25 8.35 -13.61 0.12
N ALA A 26 8.59 -14.90 0.38
CA ALA A 26 8.16 -15.97 -0.51
C ALA A 26 6.62 -16.07 -0.57
N ARG A 27 5.96 -15.92 0.56
CA ARG A 27 4.49 -15.87 0.64
C ARG A 27 3.93 -14.64 -0.08
N ALA A 28 4.57 -13.48 0.10
CA ALA A 28 4.20 -12.26 -0.60
C ALA A 28 4.28 -12.45 -2.12
N ASP A 29 5.35 -13.04 -2.60
CA ASP A 29 5.58 -13.31 -4.01
C ASP A 29 4.49 -14.25 -4.59
N ARG A 30 4.12 -15.30 -3.86
CA ARG A 30 3.01 -16.18 -4.24
C ARG A 30 1.65 -15.46 -4.29
N TRP A 31 1.40 -14.57 -3.34
CA TRP A 31 0.17 -13.77 -3.31
C TRP A 31 0.08 -12.83 -4.51
N TRP A 32 1.21 -12.30 -4.99
CA TRP A 32 1.30 -11.50 -6.21
C TRP A 32 1.34 -12.35 -7.49
N GLY A 33 1.12 -13.65 -7.39
CA GLY A 33 0.95 -14.54 -8.54
C GLY A 33 2.23 -15.17 -9.06
N ALA A 34 3.32 -15.15 -8.32
CA ALA A 34 4.53 -15.89 -8.68
C ALA A 34 4.32 -17.40 -8.55
N ARG A 35 4.86 -18.15 -9.51
CA ARG A 35 4.79 -19.62 -9.54
C ARG A 35 6.08 -20.29 -9.10
N LYS A 36 7.16 -19.52 -8.98
CA LYS A 36 8.49 -20.00 -8.60
C LYS A 36 8.90 -19.40 -7.27
N THR A 37 9.79 -20.10 -6.55
CA THR A 37 10.41 -19.53 -5.35
C THR A 37 11.23 -18.30 -5.72
N PRO A 38 11.08 -17.16 -5.02
CA PRO A 38 11.82 -15.95 -5.31
C PRO A 38 13.32 -16.16 -5.06
N ASP A 39 14.17 -15.62 -5.94
CA ASP A 39 15.60 -15.54 -5.73
C ASP A 39 15.97 -14.50 -4.67
N ALA A 40 17.27 -14.37 -4.35
CA ALA A 40 17.75 -13.45 -3.32
C ALA A 40 17.41 -11.99 -3.65
N THR A 41 17.48 -11.59 -4.92
CA THR A 41 17.14 -10.23 -5.35
C THR A 41 15.66 -9.96 -5.18
N ALA A 42 14.78 -10.88 -5.58
CA ALA A 42 13.34 -10.74 -5.39
C ALA A 42 12.98 -10.68 -3.89
N GLN A 43 13.61 -11.49 -3.05
CA GLN A 43 13.40 -11.45 -1.60
C GLN A 43 13.81 -10.11 -1.00
N LEU A 44 14.96 -9.55 -1.43
CA LEU A 44 15.41 -8.23 -1.00
C LEU A 44 14.41 -7.15 -1.39
N LEU A 45 13.92 -7.17 -2.63
CA LEU A 45 12.95 -6.19 -3.13
C LEU A 45 11.61 -6.30 -2.38
N TRP A 46 11.14 -7.51 -2.10
CA TRP A 46 9.92 -7.71 -1.30
C TRP A 46 10.07 -7.19 0.12
N ARG A 47 11.23 -7.39 0.75
CA ARG A 47 11.50 -6.84 2.09
C ARG A 47 11.58 -5.31 2.08
N SER A 48 12.22 -4.72 1.08
CA SER A 48 12.29 -3.27 0.92
C SER A 48 10.90 -2.66 0.72
N MET A 49 10.08 -3.26 -0.13
CA MET A 49 8.68 -2.88 -0.34
C MET A 49 7.88 -3.04 0.96
N GLY A 50 8.08 -4.14 1.67
CA GLY A 50 7.41 -4.41 2.94
C GLY A 50 7.75 -3.39 4.00
N TYR A 51 9.00 -2.98 4.12
CA TYR A 51 9.42 -1.92 5.03
C TYR A 51 8.75 -0.58 4.68
N ARG A 52 8.78 -0.21 3.40
CA ARG A 52 8.12 1.02 2.91
C ARG A 52 6.62 1.01 3.23
N ASP A 53 5.95 -0.08 2.96
CA ASP A 53 4.50 -0.19 3.16
C ASP A 53 4.14 -0.27 4.65
N ALA A 54 4.94 -0.94 5.46
CA ALA A 54 4.78 -0.95 6.91
C ALA A 54 4.96 0.46 7.49
N LEU A 55 5.95 1.20 7.02
CA LEU A 55 6.21 2.57 7.46
C LEU A 55 5.06 3.51 7.09
N ILE A 56 4.66 3.53 5.82
CA ILE A 56 3.56 4.38 5.34
C ILE A 56 2.24 4.00 6.01
N GLY A 57 1.92 2.72 6.04
CA GLY A 57 0.71 2.23 6.67
C GLY A 57 0.68 2.47 8.17
N GLY A 58 1.78 2.26 8.85
CA GLY A 58 1.94 2.53 10.29
C GLY A 58 1.78 4.01 10.63
N LEU A 59 2.35 4.89 9.83
CA LEU A 59 2.22 6.34 10.03
C LEU A 59 0.82 6.85 9.70
N LEU A 60 0.17 6.32 8.67
CA LEU A 60 -1.23 6.61 8.37
C LEU A 60 -2.13 6.16 9.53
N LEU A 61 -1.92 4.95 10.04
CA LEU A 61 -2.64 4.41 11.18
C LEU A 61 -2.43 5.27 12.42
N ALA A 62 -1.19 5.64 12.73
CA ALA A 62 -0.86 6.48 13.87
C ALA A 62 -1.49 7.87 13.76
N ALA A 63 -1.48 8.48 12.58
CA ALA A 63 -2.14 9.76 12.34
C ALA A 63 -3.65 9.66 12.54
N ALA A 64 -4.27 8.58 12.07
CA ALA A 64 -5.71 8.34 12.26
C ALA A 64 -6.06 8.14 13.74
N LEU A 65 -5.26 7.39 14.49
CA LEU A 65 -5.46 7.16 15.93
C LEU A 65 -5.30 8.44 16.75
N ARG A 66 -4.42 9.32 16.34
CA ARG A 66 -4.16 10.61 17.01
C ARG A 66 -5.11 11.72 16.56
N GLY A 67 -5.96 11.47 15.58
CA GLY A 67 -6.84 12.47 14.99
C GLY A 67 -6.11 13.58 14.24
N THR A 68 -4.87 13.34 13.82
CA THR A 68 -4.06 14.28 13.05
C THR A 68 -4.35 14.20 11.55
N ASN A 69 -3.74 15.08 10.75
CA ASN A 69 -3.98 15.13 9.32
C ASN A 69 -3.44 13.86 8.61
N THR A 70 -4.31 13.14 7.94
CA THR A 70 -3.99 11.91 7.21
C THR A 70 -3.71 12.14 5.72
N ARG A 71 -3.98 13.35 5.21
CA ARG A 71 -3.90 13.64 3.77
C ARG A 71 -2.54 13.32 3.16
N GLY A 72 -1.47 13.76 3.81
CA GLY A 72 -0.10 13.51 3.35
C GLY A 72 0.24 12.03 3.29
N TRP A 73 -0.25 11.25 4.24
CA TRP A 73 -0.01 9.80 4.28
C TRP A 73 -0.82 9.06 3.22
N PHE A 74 -2.04 9.50 2.91
CA PHE A 74 -2.79 8.99 1.76
C PHE A 74 -2.08 9.31 0.44
N LEU A 75 -1.53 10.51 0.28
CA LEU A 75 -0.73 10.88 -0.89
C LEU A 75 0.54 10.04 -1.00
N ALA A 76 1.25 9.81 0.09
CA ALA A 76 2.42 8.95 0.12
C ALA A 76 2.08 7.50 -0.27
N SER A 77 0.96 7.00 0.24
CA SER A 77 0.45 5.67 -0.08
C SER A 77 0.12 5.53 -1.57
N GLY A 78 -0.66 6.46 -2.10
CA GLY A 78 -1.01 6.48 -3.53
C GLY A 78 0.21 6.69 -4.42
N GLY A 79 1.16 7.51 -4.00
CA GLY A 79 2.42 7.74 -4.71
C GLY A 79 3.30 6.49 -4.77
N ALA A 80 3.37 5.73 -3.69
CA ALA A 80 4.07 4.44 -3.68
C ALA A 80 3.45 3.45 -4.68
N ASP A 81 2.13 3.36 -4.70
CA ASP A 81 1.41 2.50 -5.64
C ASP A 81 1.55 2.98 -7.09
N ALA A 82 1.61 4.29 -7.32
CA ALA A 82 1.89 4.85 -8.64
C ALA A 82 3.29 4.49 -9.13
N ALA A 83 4.30 4.54 -8.26
CA ALA A 83 5.65 4.11 -8.58
C ALA A 83 5.71 2.62 -8.93
N ASP A 84 5.01 1.78 -8.17
CA ASP A 84 4.90 0.35 -8.45
C ASP A 84 4.20 0.07 -9.78
N LEU A 85 3.15 0.82 -10.10
CA LEU A 85 2.45 0.72 -11.39
C LEU A 85 3.38 1.09 -12.55
N LEU A 86 4.11 2.21 -12.46
CA LEU A 86 5.04 2.64 -13.49
C LEU A 86 6.17 1.63 -13.69
N GLY A 87 6.74 1.10 -12.60
CA GLY A 87 7.75 0.07 -12.65
C GLY A 87 7.24 -1.23 -13.28
N GLY A 88 6.03 -1.64 -12.90
CA GLY A 88 5.39 -2.83 -13.46
C GLY A 88 5.05 -2.69 -14.93
N MET A 89 4.57 -1.51 -15.35
CA MET A 89 4.28 -1.24 -16.76
C MET A 89 5.53 -1.25 -17.64
N ALA A 90 6.67 -0.79 -17.12
CA ALA A 90 7.94 -0.79 -17.85
C ALA A 90 8.41 -2.20 -18.22
N VAL A 91 7.99 -3.22 -17.45
CA VAL A 91 8.39 -4.61 -17.63
C VAL A 91 7.18 -5.55 -17.82
N HIS A 92 6.00 -5.02 -18.15
CA HIS A 92 4.76 -5.80 -18.17
C HIS A 92 4.83 -7.01 -19.12
N ASP A 93 5.54 -6.92 -20.24
CA ASP A 93 5.74 -8.00 -21.20
C ASP A 93 6.52 -9.18 -20.61
N GLN A 94 7.33 -8.93 -19.58
CA GLN A 94 8.17 -9.92 -18.91
C GLN A 94 7.49 -10.51 -17.68
N LEU A 95 6.36 -9.95 -17.26
CA LEU A 95 5.62 -10.43 -16.10
C LEU A 95 4.62 -11.53 -16.50
N PRO A 96 4.47 -12.59 -15.70
CA PRO A 96 3.37 -13.52 -15.85
C PRO A 96 2.01 -12.78 -15.80
N ARG A 97 1.02 -13.27 -16.55
CA ARG A 97 -0.30 -12.64 -16.60
C ARG A 97 -0.94 -12.48 -15.22
N SER A 98 -0.73 -13.44 -14.33
CA SER A 98 -1.20 -13.36 -12.94
C SER A 98 -0.62 -12.17 -12.20
N GLN A 99 0.68 -11.88 -12.38
CA GLN A 99 1.33 -10.71 -11.79
C GLN A 99 0.90 -9.41 -12.46
N GLN A 100 0.62 -9.41 -13.76
CA GLN A 100 0.04 -8.24 -14.43
C GLN A 100 -1.32 -7.89 -13.83
N VAL A 101 -2.20 -8.86 -13.67
CA VAL A 101 -3.56 -8.63 -13.15
C VAL A 101 -3.52 -8.24 -11.67
N VAL A 102 -2.85 -9.02 -10.83
CA VAL A 102 -2.84 -8.81 -9.37
C VAL A 102 -1.96 -7.62 -9.01
N GLY A 103 -0.75 -7.55 -9.55
CA GLY A 103 0.22 -6.49 -9.22
C GLY A 103 -0.21 -5.13 -9.76
N LEU A 104 -0.48 -5.03 -11.06
CA LEU A 104 -0.87 -3.76 -11.68
C LEU A 104 -2.29 -3.35 -11.27
N GLY A 105 -3.22 -4.30 -11.20
CA GLY A 105 -4.58 -4.04 -10.73
C GLY A 105 -4.61 -3.58 -9.27
N GLY A 106 -3.83 -4.20 -8.41
CA GLY A 106 -3.67 -3.79 -7.01
C GLY A 106 -3.10 -2.39 -6.87
N ALA A 107 -2.10 -2.03 -7.68
CA ALA A 107 -1.51 -0.68 -7.70
C ALA A 107 -2.55 0.37 -8.13
N VAL A 108 -3.35 0.09 -9.15
CA VAL A 108 -4.43 1.01 -9.59
C VAL A 108 -5.45 1.23 -8.48
N VAL A 109 -5.88 0.19 -7.78
CA VAL A 109 -6.79 0.31 -6.63
C VAL A 109 -6.15 1.14 -5.52
N GLY A 110 -4.88 0.89 -5.21
CA GLY A 110 -4.13 1.65 -4.20
C GLY A 110 -4.01 3.14 -4.52
N ILE A 111 -3.76 3.49 -5.78
CA ILE A 111 -3.75 4.88 -6.26
C ILE A 111 -5.13 5.51 -6.04
N GLY A 112 -6.19 4.82 -6.41
CA GLY A 112 -7.56 5.29 -6.24
C GLY A 112 -7.90 5.56 -4.77
N VAL A 113 -7.56 4.67 -3.87
CA VAL A 113 -7.74 4.84 -2.42
C VAL A 113 -6.92 6.02 -1.89
N GLY A 114 -5.67 6.15 -2.32
CA GLY A 114 -4.79 7.26 -1.92
C GLY A 114 -5.35 8.62 -2.35
N LEU A 115 -5.79 8.75 -3.60
CA LEU A 115 -6.40 9.97 -4.12
C LEU A 115 -7.72 10.29 -3.43
N TRP A 116 -8.56 9.30 -3.25
CA TRP A 116 -9.82 9.47 -2.53
C TRP A 116 -9.58 9.95 -1.10
N GLY A 117 -8.67 9.31 -0.36
CA GLY A 117 -8.33 9.67 1.00
C GLY A 117 -7.72 11.07 1.13
N ALA A 118 -6.92 11.48 0.13
CA ALA A 118 -6.29 12.80 0.10
C ALA A 118 -7.26 13.92 -0.29
N THR A 119 -8.27 13.62 -1.11
CA THR A 119 -9.18 14.64 -1.67
C THR A 119 -10.54 14.69 -0.98
N ARG A 120 -10.90 13.68 -0.20
CA ARG A 120 -12.17 13.67 0.53
C ARG A 120 -12.28 14.89 1.45
N ARG A 121 -13.46 15.48 1.49
CA ARG A 121 -13.74 16.58 2.42
C ARG A 121 -13.84 16.03 3.85
N ARG A 122 -13.01 16.53 4.76
CA ARG A 122 -13.28 16.35 6.18
C ARG A 122 -14.53 17.15 6.54
N ARG A 123 -15.52 16.49 7.14
CA ARG A 123 -16.58 17.24 7.81
C ARG A 123 -15.91 18.09 8.89
N PRO A 124 -16.18 19.42 8.94
CA PRO A 124 -15.71 20.22 10.06
C PRO A 124 -16.18 19.55 11.34
N ALA A 125 -15.30 19.49 12.35
CA ALA A 125 -15.74 19.09 13.67
C ALA A 125 -16.89 20.01 14.07
N GLU A 126 -18.07 19.44 14.35
CA GLU A 126 -19.19 20.20 14.87
C GLU A 126 -18.70 20.86 16.15
N LYS A 127 -18.67 22.19 16.12
CA LYS A 127 -18.36 22.97 17.33
C LYS A 127 -19.56 22.83 18.24
N THR A 128 -19.50 21.91 19.16
CA THR A 128 -20.41 21.88 20.32
C THR A 128 -20.06 22.97 21.31
#